data_0f1140e7e987cdd7c709ee09306ec166
#
_entry.id   0f1140e7e987cdd7c709ee09306ec166
#
_cell.length_a   1.000
_cell.length_b   1.000
_cell.length_c   1.000
_cell.angle_alpha   90.00
_cell.angle_beta   90.00
_cell.angle_gamma   90.00
#
_symmetry.space_group_name_H-M   'P 1'
#
loop_
_entity.id
_entity.type
_entity.pdbx_description
1 polymer ?
#
loop_
_entity_poly.entity_id
_entity_poly.type
_entity_poly.pdbx_seq_one_letter_code
_entity_poly.pdbx_strand_id
1 'polypeptide(L)'
;MAARIGVDKDVEMRYMLRMLGVPMSGPSIMFGDNLAAVNSRAIPDDTLKKWHNALSYHRVREAIAAKIIKFYHIDGKENPADVLTKFLDSKTWWHLLKPILHWPKDDDDGDPKSTEI
;
A
#
# COMPACT_ATOMS: atom_id res chain seq x y z
N MET A 1 7.65 10.26 3.97
CA MET A 1 7.19 9.95 5.36
C MET A 1 6.20 8.80 5.45
N ALA A 2 5.12 8.81 4.69
CA ALA A 2 4.13 7.73 4.70
C ALA A 2 4.73 6.35 4.35
N ALA A 3 5.62 6.28 3.37
CA ALA A 3 6.30 5.05 2.98
C ALA A 3 7.12 4.44 4.12
N ARG A 4 7.82 5.26 4.91
CA ARG A 4 8.55 4.80 6.10
C ARG A 4 7.63 4.18 7.14
N ILE A 5 6.51 4.85 7.44
CA ILE A 5 5.52 4.33 8.38
C ILE A 5 4.97 2.99 7.89
N GLY A 6 4.68 2.89 6.59
CA GLY A 6 4.24 1.65 5.96
C GLY A 6 5.27 0.52 6.11
N VAL A 7 6.54 0.81 5.88
CA VAL A 7 7.64 -0.15 6.05
C VAL A 7 7.74 -0.63 7.50
N ASP A 8 7.70 0.28 8.45
CA ASP A 8 7.81 -0.07 9.88
C ASP A 8 6.63 -0.94 10.31
N LYS A 9 5.42 -0.65 9.83
CA LYS A 9 4.23 -1.46 10.09
C LYS A 9 4.28 -2.83 9.42
N ASP A 10 4.79 -2.91 8.21
CA ASP A 10 4.99 -4.20 7.53
C ASP A 10 5.96 -5.09 8.28
N VAL A 11 7.10 -4.54 8.71
CA VAL A 11 8.10 -5.29 9.50
C VAL A 11 7.49 -5.79 10.81
N GLU A 12 6.73 -4.94 11.51
CA GLU A 12 6.04 -5.31 12.74
C GLU A 12 5.04 -6.46 12.50
N MET A 13 4.23 -6.36 11.45
CA MET A 13 3.26 -7.39 11.08
C MET A 13 3.94 -8.70 10.68
N ARG A 14 4.99 -8.65 9.90
CA ARG A 14 5.79 -9.83 9.52
C ARG A 14 6.34 -10.54 10.76
N TYR A 15 6.83 -9.79 11.72
CA TYR A 15 7.31 -10.33 12.99
C TYR A 15 6.20 -11.06 13.75
N MET A 16 5.03 -10.42 13.89
CA MET A 16 3.87 -11.03 14.57
C MET A 16 3.41 -12.31 13.87
N LEU A 17 3.33 -12.31 12.55
CA LEU A 17 2.93 -13.51 11.78
C LEU A 17 3.92 -14.65 11.98
N ARG A 18 5.22 -14.36 12.01
CA ARG A 18 6.24 -15.37 12.31
C ARG A 18 6.09 -15.94 13.70
N MET A 19 5.77 -15.11 14.69
CA MET A 19 5.50 -15.55 16.06
C MET A 19 4.28 -16.47 16.14
N LEU A 20 3.31 -16.29 15.27
CA LEU A 20 2.13 -17.15 15.15
C LEU A 20 2.38 -18.42 14.30
N GLY A 21 3.60 -18.63 13.83
CA GLY A 21 3.96 -19.79 13.03
C GLY A 21 3.57 -19.71 11.56
N VAL A 22 3.19 -18.51 11.08
CA VAL A 22 2.90 -18.29 9.66
C VAL A 22 4.21 -18.12 8.89
N PRO A 23 4.50 -18.98 7.91
CA PRO A 23 5.72 -18.83 7.12
C PRO A 23 5.67 -17.60 6.24
N MET A 24 6.71 -16.76 6.35
CA MET A 24 6.87 -15.56 5.52
C MET A 24 7.97 -15.80 4.51
N SER A 25 7.58 -16.24 3.33
CA SER A 25 8.49 -16.42 2.19
C SER A 25 8.42 -15.24 1.24
N GLY A 26 9.55 -14.63 0.97
CA GLY A 26 9.67 -13.53 0.06
C GLY A 26 9.30 -12.15 0.63
N PRO A 27 9.49 -11.09 -0.15
CA PRO A 27 9.21 -9.73 0.24
C PRO A 27 7.70 -9.42 0.23
N SER A 28 7.28 -8.51 1.11
CA SER A 28 5.95 -7.91 1.05
C SER A 28 5.87 -6.96 -0.14
N ILE A 29 4.72 -6.91 -0.78
CA ILE A 29 4.47 -5.97 -1.87
C ILE A 29 3.79 -4.73 -1.30
N MET A 30 4.39 -3.56 -1.55
CA MET A 30 3.86 -2.27 -1.15
C MET A 30 3.57 -1.44 -2.40
N PHE A 31 2.40 -0.83 -2.44
CA PHE A 31 2.00 0.04 -3.54
C PHE A 31 1.97 1.50 -3.08
N GLY A 32 2.41 2.38 -3.95
CA GLY A 32 2.30 3.82 -3.74
C GLY A 32 1.85 4.52 -5.02
N ASP A 33 1.03 5.53 -4.88
CA ASP A 33 0.50 6.32 -5.98
C ASP A 33 1.40 7.51 -6.37
N ASN A 34 2.38 7.82 -5.55
CA ASN A 34 3.34 8.89 -5.81
C ASN A 34 4.57 8.36 -6.55
N LEU A 35 4.65 8.63 -7.84
CA LEU A 35 5.79 8.26 -8.69
C LEU A 35 7.13 8.77 -8.15
N ALA A 36 7.18 9.96 -7.59
CA ALA A 36 8.40 10.52 -7.02
C ALA A 36 8.88 9.68 -5.82
N ALA A 37 7.97 9.21 -4.98
CA ALA A 37 8.31 8.33 -3.87
C ALA A 37 8.77 6.95 -4.34
N VAL A 38 8.17 6.41 -5.40
CA VAL A 38 8.56 5.13 -6.00
C VAL A 38 9.91 5.24 -6.70
N ASN A 39 10.12 6.31 -7.46
CA ASN A 39 11.35 6.52 -8.23
C ASN A 39 12.52 6.98 -7.37
N SER A 40 12.29 7.60 -6.22
CA SER A 40 13.35 8.05 -5.32
C SER A 40 14.22 6.91 -4.78
N ARG A 41 13.75 5.68 -4.93
CA ARG A 41 14.59 4.49 -4.70
C ARG A 41 15.82 4.39 -5.62
N ALA A 42 15.77 5.07 -6.77
CA ALA A 42 16.77 4.95 -7.84
C ALA A 42 17.68 6.18 -7.96
N ILE A 43 17.39 7.28 -7.28
CA ILE A 43 18.17 8.52 -7.40
C ILE A 43 19.18 8.58 -6.26
N PRO A 44 20.48 8.41 -6.56
CA PRO A 44 21.48 8.76 -5.58
C PRO A 44 21.57 10.29 -5.50
N ASP A 45 21.37 10.80 -4.33
CA ASP A 45 22.03 11.99 -3.82
C ASP A 45 21.58 13.38 -4.21
N ASP A 46 20.50 13.64 -4.88
CA ASP A 46 20.15 15.03 -5.10
C ASP A 46 19.07 15.53 -4.10
N THR A 47 19.57 16.35 -3.17
CA THR A 47 18.80 17.32 -2.38
C THR A 47 17.75 16.78 -1.42
N LEU A 48 18.15 15.92 -0.53
CA LEU A 48 17.41 15.72 0.72
C LEU A 48 17.60 16.96 1.60
N LYS A 49 16.90 18.03 1.27
CA LYS A 49 17.02 19.34 1.93
C LYS A 49 16.63 19.34 3.41
N LYS A 50 16.05 18.23 3.90
CA LYS A 50 15.65 18.09 5.30
C LYS A 50 16.13 16.75 5.85
N TRP A 51 16.81 16.81 6.96
CA TRP A 51 17.33 15.65 7.69
C TRP A 51 16.28 14.55 7.92
N HIS A 52 15.04 14.92 8.28
CA HIS A 52 13.97 13.98 8.53
C HIS A 52 13.55 13.19 7.27
N ASN A 53 13.57 13.84 6.11
CA ASN A 53 13.25 13.18 4.84
C ASN A 53 14.38 12.22 4.44
N ALA A 54 15.63 12.58 4.73
CA ALA A 54 16.78 11.72 4.50
C ALA A 54 16.69 10.40 5.27
N LEU A 55 16.40 10.46 6.56
CA LEU A 55 16.24 9.26 7.40
C LEU A 55 15.09 8.38 6.92
N SER A 56 13.94 8.97 6.59
CA SER A 56 12.80 8.24 6.07
C SER A 56 13.11 7.55 4.74
N TYR A 57 13.82 8.22 3.87
CA TYR A 57 14.26 7.70 2.59
C TYR A 57 15.24 6.52 2.74
N HIS A 58 16.25 6.68 3.59
CA HIS A 58 17.22 5.61 3.85
C HIS A 58 16.58 4.37 4.46
N ARG A 59 15.60 4.54 5.34
CA ARG A 59 14.87 3.41 5.93
C ARG A 59 14.13 2.59 4.87
N VAL A 60 13.46 3.25 3.94
CA VAL A 60 12.76 2.57 2.83
C VAL A 60 13.76 1.87 1.91
N ARG A 61 14.87 2.52 1.55
CA ARG A 61 15.91 1.91 0.73
C ARG A 61 16.55 0.70 1.39
N GLU A 62 16.82 0.78 2.67
CA GLU A 62 17.35 -0.34 3.45
C GLU A 62 16.41 -1.55 3.40
N ALA A 63 15.11 -1.34 3.60
CA ALA A 63 14.12 -2.41 3.55
C ALA A 63 14.00 -3.04 2.15
N ILE A 64 14.13 -2.24 1.08
CA ILE A 64 14.15 -2.74 -0.30
C ILE A 64 15.43 -3.53 -0.56
N ALA A 65 16.59 -3.02 -0.15
CA ALA A 65 17.87 -3.68 -0.33
C ALA A 65 17.95 -5.01 0.45
N ALA A 66 17.36 -5.05 1.64
CA ALA A 66 17.25 -6.27 2.45
C ALA A 66 16.18 -7.26 1.93
N LYS A 67 15.48 -6.92 0.84
CA LYS A 67 14.40 -7.73 0.24
C LYS A 67 13.23 -8.01 1.20
N ILE A 68 12.99 -7.11 2.13
CA ILE A 68 11.85 -7.18 3.04
C ILE A 68 10.58 -6.72 2.33
N ILE A 69 10.70 -5.66 1.51
CA ILE A 69 9.61 -5.13 0.70
C ILE A 69 10.00 -4.98 -0.77
N LYS A 70 8.99 -5.04 -1.63
CA LYS A 70 9.05 -4.55 -3.02
C LYS A 70 8.07 -3.42 -3.17
N PHE A 71 8.51 -2.32 -3.74
CA PHE A 71 7.70 -1.11 -3.88
C PHE A 71 7.32 -0.93 -5.35
N TYR A 72 6.02 -0.83 -5.62
CA TYR A 72 5.45 -0.64 -6.96
C TYR A 72 4.59 0.61 -7.00
N HIS A 73 4.51 1.19 -8.19
CA HIS A 73 3.56 2.26 -8.45
C HIS A 73 2.16 1.69 -8.75
N ILE A 74 1.15 2.35 -8.20
CA ILE A 74 -0.25 2.12 -8.54
C ILE A 74 -0.88 3.45 -8.96
N ASP A 75 -1.78 3.42 -9.96
CA ASP A 75 -2.55 4.61 -10.32
C ASP A 75 -3.39 5.06 -9.11
N GLY A 76 -3.43 6.37 -8.86
CA GLY A 76 -4.21 6.91 -7.74
C GLY A 76 -5.70 6.58 -7.81
N LYS A 77 -6.25 6.33 -9.01
CA LYS A 77 -7.64 5.88 -9.20
C LYS A 77 -7.88 4.43 -8.79
N GLU A 78 -6.83 3.63 -8.76
CA GLU A 78 -6.87 2.21 -8.41
C GLU A 78 -6.35 1.94 -6.99
N ASN A 79 -5.98 2.99 -6.26
CA ASN A 79 -5.41 2.85 -4.92
C ASN A 79 -6.50 2.62 -3.86
N PRO A 80 -6.60 1.42 -3.26
CA PRO A 80 -7.61 1.13 -2.25
C PRO A 80 -7.46 1.96 -0.97
N ALA A 81 -6.28 2.47 -0.68
CA ALA A 81 -6.03 3.29 0.51
C ALA A 81 -6.81 4.62 0.48
N ASP A 82 -7.23 5.10 -0.70
CA ASP A 82 -8.04 6.29 -0.85
C ASP A 82 -9.40 6.18 -0.15
N VAL A 83 -9.92 4.97 0.00
CA VAL A 83 -11.16 4.69 0.76
C VAL A 83 -11.06 5.17 2.21
N LEU A 84 -9.87 5.13 2.79
CA LEU A 84 -9.62 5.50 4.18
C LEU A 84 -9.33 7.00 4.36
N THR A 85 -9.00 7.70 3.29
CA THR A 85 -8.47 9.05 3.36
C THR A 85 -9.26 10.09 2.59
N LYS A 86 -10.15 9.68 1.71
CA LYS A 86 -10.92 10.57 0.83
C LYS A 86 -12.41 10.25 0.90
N PHE A 87 -13.22 11.30 0.71
CA PHE A 87 -14.63 11.12 0.41
C PHE A 87 -14.80 10.64 -1.03
N LEU A 88 -15.36 9.45 -1.18
CA LEU A 88 -15.60 8.83 -2.48
C LEU A 88 -17.09 8.55 -2.63
N ASP A 89 -17.56 8.59 -3.90
CA ASP A 89 -18.90 8.13 -4.23
C ASP A 89 -19.01 6.60 -4.07
N SER A 90 -20.23 6.10 -3.90
CA SER A 90 -20.47 4.68 -3.62
C SER A 90 -19.90 3.74 -4.68
N LYS A 91 -19.93 4.15 -5.97
CA LYS A 91 -19.41 3.33 -7.07
C LYS A 91 -17.90 3.18 -7.00
N THR A 92 -17.19 4.29 -6.81
CA THR A 92 -15.73 4.31 -6.67
C THR A 92 -15.28 3.55 -5.43
N TRP A 93 -15.98 3.78 -4.32
CA TRP A 93 -15.72 3.09 -3.06
C TRP A 93 -15.82 1.57 -3.22
N TRP A 94 -16.90 1.10 -3.86
CA TRP A 94 -17.11 -0.32 -4.10
C TRP A 94 -16.11 -0.91 -5.08
N HIS A 95 -15.77 -0.20 -6.14
CA HIS A 95 -14.74 -0.59 -7.11
C HIS A 95 -13.38 -0.84 -6.43
N LEU A 96 -12.99 0.02 -5.51
CA LEU A 96 -11.71 -0.09 -4.81
C LEU A 96 -11.69 -1.21 -3.75
N LEU A 97 -12.80 -1.47 -3.08
CA LEU A 97 -12.87 -2.46 -2.01
C LEU A 97 -13.17 -3.88 -2.48
N LYS A 98 -13.91 -4.04 -3.55
CA LYS A 98 -14.32 -5.36 -4.05
C LYS A 98 -13.16 -6.34 -4.23
N PRO A 99 -11.99 -5.96 -4.75
CA PRO A 99 -10.85 -6.86 -4.89
C PRO A 99 -10.23 -7.33 -3.56
N ILE A 100 -10.45 -6.58 -2.50
CA ILE A 100 -9.81 -6.81 -1.18
C ILE A 100 -10.73 -7.62 -0.27
N LEU A 101 -12.02 -7.32 -0.33
CA LEU A 101 -13.01 -7.99 0.50
C LEU A 101 -13.37 -9.35 -0.08
N HIS A 102 -13.34 -10.36 0.78
CA HIS A 102 -13.92 -11.64 0.45
C HIS A 102 -15.45 -11.48 0.45
N TRP A 103 -16.03 -11.46 -0.75
CA TRP A 103 -17.46 -11.46 -0.93
C TRP A 103 -17.92 -12.87 -1.32
N PRO A 104 -18.84 -13.49 -0.58
CA PRO A 104 -19.44 -14.72 -1.06
C PRO A 104 -20.07 -14.43 -2.43
N LYS A 105 -19.75 -15.23 -3.42
CA LYS A 105 -20.49 -15.19 -4.67
C LYS A 105 -21.90 -15.65 -4.36
N ASP A 106 -22.79 -14.70 -4.15
CA ASP A 106 -24.19 -14.98 -4.37
C ASP A 106 -24.32 -15.21 -5.87
N ASP A 107 -24.94 -16.32 -6.24
CA ASP A 107 -25.18 -16.71 -7.64
C ASP A 107 -26.10 -15.71 -8.39
N ASP A 108 -26.36 -14.58 -7.80
CA ASP A 108 -27.11 -13.49 -8.37
C ASP A 108 -26.19 -12.32 -8.68
N ASP A 109 -25.82 -12.16 -9.94
CA ASP A 109 -25.15 -11.01 -10.50
C ASP A 109 -26.01 -9.73 -10.40
N GLY A 110 -26.73 -9.58 -9.33
CA GLY A 110 -27.47 -8.38 -8.99
C GLY A 110 -26.50 -7.26 -8.65
N ASP A 111 -26.05 -6.54 -9.69
CA ASP A 111 -25.64 -5.15 -9.54
C ASP A 111 -26.60 -4.47 -8.53
N PRO A 112 -26.11 -3.89 -7.44
CA PRO A 112 -26.98 -3.16 -6.55
C PRO A 112 -27.59 -2.01 -7.33
N LYS A 113 -28.64 -2.32 -8.07
CA LYS A 113 -29.50 -1.32 -8.69
C LYS A 113 -29.95 -0.41 -7.58
N SER A 114 -29.38 0.80 -7.61
CA SER A 114 -30.00 2.03 -7.18
C SER A 114 -31.26 1.78 -6.32
N THR A 115 -31.07 1.74 -5.04
CA THR A 115 -32.15 2.15 -4.18
C THR A 115 -32.21 3.67 -4.34
N GLU A 116 -32.93 4.11 -5.37
CA GLU A 116 -33.47 5.45 -5.40
C GLU A 116 -34.36 5.61 -4.16
N ILE A 117 -33.89 6.42 -3.29
CA ILE A 117 -34.76 7.10 -2.37
C ILE A 117 -34.74 8.56 -2.75
#